data_2dc1a6f53ea478c0af7e8f89ccfa05fd
#
_entry.id   2dc1a6f53ea478c0af7e8f89ccfa05fd
#
_cell.length_a   1.000
_cell.length_b   1.000
_cell.length_c   1.000
_cell.angle_alpha   90.00
_cell.angle_beta   90.00
_cell.angle_gamma   90.00
#
_symmetry.space_group_name_H-M   'P 1'
#
loop_
_entity.id
_entity.type
_entity.pdbx_description
1 polymer ?
#
loop_
_entity_poly.entity_id
_entity_poly.type
_entity_poly.pdbx_seq_one_letter_code
_entity_poly.pdbx_strand_id
1 'polypeptide(L)'
;EDEKGGSGITQLAEKFPQFNIIFAGHEHAIYNKEVNGVKTIEPGAYGSNVAKAVVVYNTDTHESTITTENISTKEIKEDNELKEKYNYVDKQSKEFSNQVLGKVTDTFIKDVDFLTGEREVTTMPISQLKETPVIQLINEVQKYYANADVSSAALFNFGSNLEKGDFKRKDVAFIYKYTNTLVGVNITGENLLKYMEWSADYYNQLMPGDLTISFDENVRGYNYDMFYGVDYKIDITKPKGKRII
;
A
#
# COMPACT_ATOMS: atom_id res chain seq x y z
N GLU A 1 0.93 -15.03 0.49
CA GLU A 1 -0.34 -14.28 0.42
C GLU A 1 -1.51 -15.26 0.41
N ASP A 2 -2.53 -14.99 1.22
CA ASP A 2 -3.79 -15.73 1.26
C ASP A 2 -4.95 -14.84 0.73
N GLU A 3 -4.78 -14.27 -0.44
CA GLU A 3 -5.83 -13.50 -1.10
C GLU A 3 -7.04 -14.38 -1.43
N LYS A 4 -8.25 -13.83 -1.27
CA LYS A 4 -9.50 -14.53 -1.61
C LYS A 4 -9.48 -14.96 -3.09
N GLY A 5 -9.40 -16.27 -3.32
CA GLY A 5 -9.36 -16.87 -4.65
C GLY A 5 -7.97 -16.93 -5.29
N GLY A 6 -6.92 -16.56 -4.59
CA GLY A 6 -5.53 -16.60 -5.06
C GLY A 6 -4.83 -17.95 -4.85
N SER A 7 -3.57 -18.01 -5.27
CA SER A 7 -2.64 -19.11 -5.03
C SER A 7 -1.91 -18.95 -3.70
N GLY A 8 -2.64 -18.69 -2.64
CA GLY A 8 -2.09 -18.37 -1.33
C GLY A 8 -1.41 -19.56 -0.62
N ILE A 9 -0.80 -19.28 0.52
CA ILE A 9 -0.03 -20.23 1.32
C ILE A 9 -0.91 -21.38 1.82
N THR A 10 -2.15 -21.08 2.21
CA THR A 10 -3.11 -22.10 2.64
C THR A 10 -3.36 -23.09 1.52
N GLN A 11 -3.63 -22.63 0.30
CA GLN A 11 -3.83 -23.50 -0.85
C GLN A 11 -2.55 -24.28 -1.23
N LEU A 12 -1.39 -23.65 -1.07
CA LEU A 12 -0.11 -24.30 -1.31
C LEU A 12 0.11 -25.45 -0.32
N ALA A 13 -0.14 -25.22 0.98
CA ALA A 13 -0.02 -26.25 2.01
C ALA A 13 -1.05 -27.40 1.82
N GLU A 14 -2.27 -27.06 1.44
CA GLU A 14 -3.32 -28.05 1.15
C GLU A 14 -2.96 -28.95 -0.05
N LYS A 15 -2.42 -28.33 -1.12
CA LYS A 15 -2.11 -29.01 -2.37
C LYS A 15 -0.81 -29.81 -2.31
N PHE A 16 0.14 -29.38 -1.48
CA PHE A 16 1.49 -29.95 -1.39
C PHE A 16 1.86 -30.32 0.05
N PRO A 17 1.20 -31.34 0.63
CA PRO A 17 1.43 -31.76 2.02
C PRO A 17 2.85 -32.38 2.27
N GLN A 18 3.64 -32.58 1.22
CA GLN A 18 5.04 -32.97 1.31
C GLN A 18 5.97 -31.87 1.83
N PHE A 19 5.53 -30.61 1.86
CA PHE A 19 6.24 -29.56 2.57
C PHE A 19 6.10 -29.77 4.08
N ASN A 20 7.20 -29.60 4.80
CA ASN A 20 7.17 -29.64 6.26
C ASN A 20 6.89 -28.28 6.87
N ILE A 21 7.39 -27.20 6.19
CA ILE A 21 7.22 -25.81 6.63
C ILE A 21 7.21 -24.86 5.43
N ILE A 22 6.42 -23.79 5.53
CA ILE A 22 6.39 -22.68 4.59
C ILE A 22 6.62 -21.39 5.38
N PHE A 23 7.69 -20.65 5.07
CA PHE A 23 7.89 -19.29 5.53
C PHE A 23 7.22 -18.33 4.55
N ALA A 24 6.40 -17.46 5.09
CA ALA A 24 5.58 -16.50 4.36
C ALA A 24 6.00 -15.06 4.60
N GLY A 25 5.45 -14.17 3.80
CA GLY A 25 5.62 -12.72 3.86
C GLY A 25 4.65 -11.99 2.95
N HIS A 26 4.81 -10.67 2.85
CA HIS A 26 4.07 -9.75 2.00
C HIS A 26 2.76 -9.21 2.59
N GLU A 27 1.93 -10.02 3.21
CA GLU A 27 0.68 -9.55 3.84
C GLU A 27 0.89 -8.70 5.10
N HIS A 28 2.12 -8.69 5.62
CA HIS A 28 2.46 -8.03 6.89
C HIS A 28 1.70 -8.62 8.09
N ALA A 29 1.15 -9.83 7.94
CA ALA A 29 0.43 -10.53 8.98
C ALA A 29 1.38 -11.27 9.93
N ILE A 30 0.99 -11.39 11.19
CA ILE A 30 1.69 -12.24 12.17
C ILE A 30 0.84 -13.48 12.36
N TYR A 31 1.30 -14.62 11.86
CA TYR A 31 0.64 -15.88 12.12
C TYR A 31 1.62 -17.05 12.23
N ASN A 32 1.14 -18.11 12.87
CA ASN A 32 1.80 -19.38 13.00
C ASN A 32 0.71 -20.46 13.05
N LYS A 33 0.53 -21.19 11.98
CA LYS A 33 -0.58 -22.13 11.78
C LYS A 33 -0.06 -23.46 11.25
N GLU A 34 -0.89 -24.49 11.38
CA GLU A 34 -0.72 -25.76 10.69
C GLU A 34 -1.86 -25.98 9.73
N VAL A 35 -1.55 -26.24 8.47
CA VAL A 35 -2.52 -26.50 7.41
C VAL A 35 -2.15 -27.82 6.76
N ASN A 36 -3.04 -28.82 6.84
CA ASN A 36 -2.84 -30.15 6.27
C ASN A 36 -1.48 -30.80 6.64
N GLY A 37 -1.05 -30.63 7.91
CA GLY A 37 0.25 -31.12 8.40
C GLY A 37 1.47 -30.24 8.07
N VAL A 38 1.28 -29.19 7.29
CA VAL A 38 2.35 -28.25 6.94
C VAL A 38 2.36 -27.05 7.89
N LYS A 39 3.50 -26.77 8.53
CA LYS A 39 3.66 -25.54 9.33
C LYS A 39 3.77 -24.35 8.42
N THR A 40 2.95 -23.31 8.67
CA THR A 40 2.99 -22.04 7.93
C THR A 40 3.23 -20.89 8.90
N ILE A 41 4.22 -20.04 8.64
CA ILE A 41 4.60 -18.97 9.55
C ILE A 41 4.94 -17.69 8.81
N GLU A 42 4.39 -16.56 9.28
CA GLU A 42 4.71 -15.21 8.81
C GLU A 42 5.01 -14.29 10.00
N PRO A 43 6.14 -13.54 9.99
CA PRO A 43 6.58 -12.74 11.14
C PRO A 43 6.06 -11.29 11.14
N GLY A 44 5.15 -10.93 10.25
CA GLY A 44 4.70 -9.54 10.09
C GLY A 44 5.63 -8.72 9.21
N ALA A 45 5.77 -7.44 9.53
CA ALA A 45 6.52 -6.48 8.73
C ALA A 45 7.54 -5.70 9.55
N TYR A 46 8.45 -5.02 8.83
CA TYR A 46 9.41 -4.05 9.38
C TYR A 46 10.33 -4.60 10.48
N GLY A 47 10.58 -5.91 10.48
CA GLY A 47 11.42 -6.55 11.49
C GLY A 47 10.80 -6.60 12.90
N SER A 48 9.48 -6.43 13.02
CA SER A 48 8.77 -6.48 14.31
C SER A 48 8.85 -7.86 14.98
N ASN A 49 9.01 -8.90 14.18
CA ASN A 49 9.24 -10.27 14.64
C ASN A 49 10.23 -10.99 13.73
N VAL A 50 10.76 -12.09 14.23
CA VAL A 50 11.57 -13.04 13.48
C VAL A 50 10.89 -14.41 13.52
N ALA A 51 10.62 -14.99 12.36
CA ALA A 51 10.10 -16.35 12.26
C ALA A 51 11.25 -17.35 12.49
N LYS A 52 11.07 -18.24 13.46
CA LYS A 52 12.02 -19.30 13.82
C LYS A 52 11.37 -20.65 13.65
N ALA A 53 12.09 -21.57 13.02
CA ALA A 53 11.75 -22.98 13.01
C ALA A 53 12.90 -23.78 13.58
N VAL A 54 12.58 -24.76 14.40
CA VAL A 54 13.54 -25.74 14.92
C VAL A 54 13.12 -27.11 14.41
N VAL A 55 14.03 -27.76 13.69
CA VAL A 55 13.84 -29.11 13.19
C VAL A 55 14.74 -30.04 14.01
N VAL A 56 14.14 -30.98 14.70
CA VAL A 56 14.87 -32.06 15.41
C VAL A 56 14.67 -33.32 14.60
N TYR A 57 15.78 -33.84 14.06
CA TYR A 57 15.79 -35.05 13.26
C TYR A 57 16.40 -36.18 14.03
N ASN A 58 15.66 -37.30 14.18
CA ASN A 58 16.16 -38.52 14.79
C ASN A 58 16.82 -39.40 13.70
N THR A 59 18.15 -39.61 13.81
CA THR A 59 18.92 -40.36 12.83
C THR A 59 18.64 -41.87 12.84
N ASP A 60 18.10 -42.41 13.95
CA ASP A 60 17.81 -43.82 14.08
C ASP A 60 16.43 -44.19 13.56
N THR A 61 15.43 -43.32 13.83
CA THR A 61 14.05 -43.54 13.36
C THR A 61 13.72 -42.84 12.04
N HIS A 62 14.59 -41.94 11.58
CA HIS A 62 14.38 -41.08 10.42
C HIS A 62 13.15 -40.16 10.53
N GLU A 63 12.69 -39.90 11.75
CA GLU A 63 11.56 -38.99 12.01
C GLU A 63 12.07 -37.58 12.34
N SER A 64 11.25 -36.58 11.99
CA SER A 64 11.53 -35.19 12.33
C SER A 64 10.38 -34.57 13.12
N THR A 65 10.74 -33.74 14.08
CA THR A 65 9.80 -32.89 14.82
C THR A 65 10.11 -31.43 14.48
N ILE A 66 9.09 -30.66 14.10
CA ILE A 66 9.24 -29.25 13.74
C ILE A 66 8.42 -28.40 14.68
N THR A 67 9.08 -27.43 15.31
CA THR A 67 8.43 -26.38 16.10
C THR A 67 8.68 -25.03 15.45
N THR A 68 7.67 -24.16 15.47
CA THR A 68 7.71 -22.83 14.88
C THR A 68 7.32 -21.77 15.90
N GLU A 69 7.98 -20.61 15.83
CA GLU A 69 7.78 -19.50 16.76
C GLU A 69 8.01 -18.16 16.06
N ASN A 70 7.12 -17.19 16.30
CA ASN A 70 7.35 -15.78 15.99
C ASN A 70 7.93 -15.09 17.23
N ILE A 71 9.18 -14.64 17.15
CA ILE A 71 9.90 -13.97 18.23
C ILE A 71 9.80 -12.48 18.03
N SER A 72 9.15 -11.76 18.96
CA SER A 72 9.08 -10.29 18.92
C SER A 72 10.45 -9.67 19.14
N THR A 73 10.80 -8.68 18.33
CA THR A 73 12.05 -7.91 18.45
C THR A 73 11.93 -6.72 19.40
N LYS A 74 10.71 -6.40 19.85
CA LYS A 74 10.40 -5.18 20.63
C LYS A 74 11.27 -4.98 21.85
N GLU A 75 11.55 -6.06 22.60
CA GLU A 75 12.33 -6.02 23.85
C GLU A 75 13.79 -6.48 23.65
N ILE A 76 14.19 -6.76 22.40
CA ILE A 76 15.55 -7.19 22.09
C ILE A 76 16.45 -5.94 21.96
N LYS A 77 17.53 -5.91 22.71
CA LYS A 77 18.50 -4.83 22.62
C LYS A 77 19.28 -4.89 21.32
N GLU A 78 19.58 -3.73 20.74
CA GLU A 78 20.44 -3.62 19.58
C GLU A 78 21.83 -4.20 19.87
N ASP A 79 22.38 -4.90 18.89
CA ASP A 79 23.78 -5.32 18.90
C ASP A 79 24.67 -4.14 18.50
N ASN A 80 25.43 -3.61 19.46
CA ASN A 80 26.26 -2.44 19.24
C ASN A 80 27.40 -2.70 18.24
N GLU A 81 27.96 -3.89 18.19
CA GLU A 81 29.03 -4.23 17.25
C GLU A 81 28.48 -4.24 15.80
N LEU A 82 27.34 -4.86 15.57
CA LEU A 82 26.69 -4.85 14.28
C LEU A 82 26.23 -3.44 13.88
N LYS A 83 25.73 -2.66 14.82
CA LYS A 83 25.33 -1.28 14.59
C LYS A 83 26.53 -0.40 14.15
N GLU A 84 27.65 -0.50 14.82
CA GLU A 84 28.87 0.21 14.44
C GLU A 84 29.40 -0.27 13.08
N LYS A 85 29.45 -1.57 12.86
CA LYS A 85 29.89 -2.17 11.59
C LYS A 85 29.10 -1.68 10.39
N TYR A 86 27.78 -1.52 10.52
CA TYR A 86 26.88 -1.13 9.43
C TYR A 86 26.45 0.34 9.48
N ASN A 87 26.95 1.14 10.39
CA ASN A 87 26.61 2.56 10.51
C ASN A 87 26.84 3.36 9.22
N TYR A 88 27.83 2.96 8.42
CA TYR A 88 28.07 3.59 7.13
C TYR A 88 26.90 3.46 6.16
N VAL A 89 26.14 2.33 6.20
CA VAL A 89 24.95 2.11 5.36
C VAL A 89 23.85 3.09 5.76
N ASP A 90 23.59 3.23 7.07
CA ASP A 90 22.61 4.18 7.59
C ASP A 90 22.97 5.62 7.22
N LYS A 91 24.23 5.98 7.39
CA LYS A 91 24.74 7.32 7.02
C LYS A 91 24.55 7.61 5.53
N GLN A 92 24.99 6.69 4.65
CA GLN A 92 24.84 6.85 3.19
C GLN A 92 23.37 6.91 2.77
N SER A 93 22.51 6.07 3.36
CA SER A 93 21.07 6.08 3.11
C SER A 93 20.43 7.40 3.49
N LYS A 94 20.79 7.94 4.67
CA LYS A 94 20.31 9.25 5.13
C LYS A 94 20.83 10.40 4.27
N GLU A 95 22.09 10.39 3.88
CA GLU A 95 22.67 11.38 2.97
C GLU A 95 21.96 11.36 1.62
N PHE A 96 21.76 10.17 1.03
CA PHE A 96 21.07 10.00 -0.23
C PHE A 96 19.61 10.45 -0.15
N SER A 97 18.88 10.03 0.86
CA SER A 97 17.46 10.34 1.02
C SER A 97 17.18 11.82 1.32
N ASN A 98 18.12 12.51 1.96
CA ASN A 98 18.01 13.94 2.28
C ASN A 98 18.55 14.88 1.18
N GLN A 99 18.99 14.36 0.05
CA GLN A 99 19.39 15.22 -1.09
C GLN A 99 18.23 16.12 -1.50
N VAL A 100 18.51 17.42 -1.58
CA VAL A 100 17.54 18.42 -2.06
C VAL A 100 17.46 18.34 -3.57
N LEU A 101 16.26 18.13 -4.10
CA LEU A 101 15.95 18.03 -5.52
C LEU A 101 15.32 19.32 -6.07
N GLY A 102 14.73 20.13 -5.20
CA GLY A 102 14.04 21.34 -5.57
C GLY A 102 13.44 22.05 -4.37
N LYS A 103 12.47 22.91 -4.61
CA LYS A 103 11.74 23.65 -3.58
C LYS A 103 10.24 23.61 -3.83
N VAL A 104 9.49 23.45 -2.76
CA VAL A 104 8.04 23.64 -2.72
C VAL A 104 7.78 25.09 -2.28
N THR A 105 7.12 25.87 -3.12
CA THR A 105 6.89 27.30 -2.87
C THR A 105 5.74 27.57 -1.91
N ASP A 106 4.75 26.66 -1.88
CA ASP A 106 3.64 26.70 -0.93
C ASP A 106 3.22 25.26 -0.58
N THR A 107 2.68 25.04 0.63
CA THR A 107 2.17 23.75 1.08
C THR A 107 1.01 23.30 0.18
N PHE A 108 1.07 22.05 -0.34
CA PHE A 108 0.10 21.55 -1.31
C PHE A 108 -1.29 21.36 -0.71
N ILE A 109 -1.37 20.77 0.48
CA ILE A 109 -2.64 20.53 1.18
C ILE A 109 -2.55 21.22 2.54
N LYS A 110 -3.30 22.30 2.71
CA LYS A 110 -3.30 23.09 3.95
C LYS A 110 -4.20 22.47 5.02
N ASP A 111 -5.37 22.04 4.60
CA ASP A 111 -6.40 21.42 5.43
C ASP A 111 -6.51 19.96 5.04
N VAL A 112 -5.89 19.06 5.82
CA VAL A 112 -5.74 17.65 5.47
C VAL A 112 -6.96 16.83 5.86
N ASP A 113 -7.62 17.18 6.95
CA ASP A 113 -8.88 16.59 7.36
C ASP A 113 -10.07 17.32 6.72
N PHE A 114 -10.90 16.58 6.01
CA PHE A 114 -12.02 17.16 5.26
C PHE A 114 -13.14 17.68 6.17
N LEU A 115 -13.41 17.03 7.29
CA LEU A 115 -14.53 17.38 8.17
C LEU A 115 -14.15 18.47 9.17
N THR A 116 -12.93 18.40 9.71
CA THR A 116 -12.47 19.36 10.73
C THR A 116 -11.74 20.55 10.16
N GLY A 117 -11.18 20.43 8.95
CA GLY A 117 -10.32 21.45 8.35
C GLY A 117 -8.95 21.55 9.05
N GLU A 118 -8.53 20.52 9.75
CA GLU A 118 -7.24 20.50 10.47
C GLU A 118 -6.13 19.89 9.62
N ARG A 119 -4.89 20.14 10.04
CA ARG A 119 -3.69 19.62 9.38
C ARG A 119 -3.45 18.13 9.64
N GLU A 120 -3.98 17.61 10.72
CA GLU A 120 -3.91 16.18 11.06
C GLU A 120 -5.23 15.50 10.73
N VAL A 121 -5.13 14.31 10.14
CA VAL A 121 -6.31 13.49 9.87
C VAL A 121 -6.79 12.87 11.17
N THR A 122 -7.93 13.34 11.65
CA THR A 122 -8.61 12.75 12.81
C THR A 122 -9.93 12.08 12.43
N THR A 123 -10.49 12.44 11.27
CA THR A 123 -11.74 11.89 10.77
C THR A 123 -11.61 11.33 9.35
N MET A 124 -11.49 12.19 8.35
CA MET A 124 -11.50 11.80 6.96
C MET A 124 -10.49 12.60 6.13
N PRO A 125 -9.51 11.94 5.48
CA PRO A 125 -8.54 12.62 4.64
C PRO A 125 -9.22 13.29 3.44
N ILE A 126 -8.91 14.56 3.20
CA ILE A 126 -9.44 15.29 2.04
C ILE A 126 -9.07 14.62 0.70
N SER A 127 -7.93 13.96 0.66
CA SER A 127 -7.44 13.23 -0.51
C SER A 127 -8.25 11.99 -0.89
N GLN A 128 -9.14 11.51 -0.01
CA GLN A 128 -10.10 10.46 -0.35
C GLN A 128 -11.34 11.00 -1.08
N LEU A 129 -11.59 12.30 -1.02
CA LEU A 129 -12.87 12.89 -1.43
C LEU A 129 -12.77 13.75 -2.66
N LYS A 130 -11.60 14.31 -2.90
CA LYS A 130 -11.39 15.19 -4.05
C LYS A 130 -9.94 15.11 -4.52
N GLU A 131 -9.75 15.49 -5.76
CA GLU A 131 -8.44 15.73 -6.31
C GLU A 131 -7.67 16.76 -5.48
N THR A 132 -6.44 16.43 -5.14
CA THR A 132 -5.53 17.30 -4.39
C THR A 132 -4.31 17.63 -5.25
N PRO A 133 -3.57 18.71 -4.96
CA PRO A 133 -2.35 19.05 -5.70
C PRO A 133 -1.31 17.90 -5.74
N VAL A 134 -1.32 16.99 -4.76
CA VAL A 134 -0.40 15.83 -4.76
C VAL A 134 -0.79 14.83 -5.86
N ILE A 135 -2.07 14.46 -5.96
CA ILE A 135 -2.52 13.52 -7.00
C ILE A 135 -2.42 14.16 -8.39
N GLN A 136 -2.72 15.46 -8.48
CA GLN A 136 -2.54 16.22 -9.70
C GLN A 136 -1.08 16.19 -10.16
N LEU A 137 -0.12 16.43 -9.27
CA LEU A 137 1.32 16.33 -9.59
C LEU A 137 1.69 14.95 -10.14
N ILE A 138 1.22 13.88 -9.49
CA ILE A 138 1.47 12.51 -9.95
C ILE A 138 0.94 12.32 -11.38
N ASN A 139 -0.30 12.71 -11.60
CA ASN A 139 -0.98 12.57 -12.89
C ASN A 139 -0.31 13.42 -13.99
N GLU A 140 0.07 14.66 -13.69
CA GLU A 140 0.79 15.52 -14.64
C GLU A 140 2.14 14.93 -15.06
N VAL A 141 2.89 14.39 -14.09
CA VAL A 141 4.17 13.71 -14.34
C VAL A 141 3.95 12.47 -15.22
N GLN A 142 2.98 11.63 -14.90
CA GLN A 142 2.65 10.44 -15.68
C GLN A 142 2.23 10.81 -17.12
N LYS A 143 1.33 11.77 -17.25
CA LYS A 143 0.85 12.26 -18.55
C LYS A 143 2.00 12.78 -19.42
N TYR A 144 2.91 13.55 -18.82
CA TYR A 144 4.08 14.09 -19.50
C TYR A 144 5.01 13.00 -20.04
N TYR A 145 5.40 12.04 -19.18
CA TYR A 145 6.34 10.99 -19.58
C TYR A 145 5.72 9.92 -20.48
N ALA A 146 4.43 9.66 -20.36
CA ALA A 146 3.71 8.74 -21.24
C ALA A 146 3.30 9.38 -22.58
N ASN A 147 3.38 10.72 -22.69
CA ASN A 147 2.84 11.49 -23.82
C ASN A 147 1.37 11.10 -24.10
N ALA A 148 0.56 11.06 -23.04
CA ALA A 148 -0.82 10.61 -23.08
C ALA A 148 -1.80 11.80 -22.97
N ASP A 149 -3.04 11.60 -23.45
CA ASP A 149 -4.11 12.60 -23.31
C ASP A 149 -4.72 12.61 -21.91
N VAL A 150 -4.80 11.43 -21.28
CA VAL A 150 -5.38 11.19 -19.96
C VAL A 150 -4.40 10.41 -19.12
N SER A 151 -4.34 10.68 -17.83
CA SER A 151 -3.65 9.84 -16.85
C SER A 151 -4.56 9.49 -15.68
N SER A 152 -4.26 8.39 -15.01
CA SER A 152 -4.92 7.99 -13.77
C SER A 152 -3.91 7.56 -12.72
N ALA A 153 -4.16 7.89 -11.48
CA ALA A 153 -3.34 7.44 -10.36
C ALA A 153 -4.14 7.41 -9.06
N ALA A 154 -3.79 6.45 -8.20
CA ALA A 154 -4.27 6.40 -6.83
C ALA A 154 -3.19 6.88 -5.84
N LEU A 155 -3.61 7.37 -4.69
CA LEU A 155 -2.71 7.64 -3.57
C LEU A 155 -2.53 6.38 -2.73
N PHE A 156 -1.26 5.95 -2.54
CA PHE A 156 -0.93 4.84 -1.65
C PHE A 156 -0.95 5.24 -0.17
N ASN A 157 -0.83 6.53 0.11
CA ASN A 157 -0.96 7.10 1.43
C ASN A 157 -1.79 8.38 1.34
N PHE A 158 -3.00 8.34 1.88
CA PHE A 158 -3.90 9.49 1.88
C PHE A 158 -3.42 10.68 2.71
N GLY A 159 -2.41 10.48 3.56
CA GLY A 159 -1.71 11.55 4.27
C GLY A 159 -0.55 12.17 3.48
N SER A 160 -0.29 11.72 2.25
CA SER A 160 0.78 12.29 1.42
C SER A 160 0.56 13.77 1.18
N ASN A 161 1.58 14.58 1.49
CA ASN A 161 1.56 16.02 1.32
C ASN A 161 2.97 16.53 1.01
N LEU A 162 3.07 17.69 0.39
CA LEU A 162 4.32 18.40 0.21
C LEU A 162 4.24 19.73 0.96
N GLU A 163 5.09 19.88 1.93
CA GLU A 163 5.22 21.09 2.74
C GLU A 163 6.13 22.12 2.06
N LYS A 164 5.81 23.39 2.24
CA LYS A 164 6.67 24.50 1.82
C LYS A 164 8.09 24.34 2.37
N GLY A 165 9.08 24.41 1.49
CA GLY A 165 10.48 24.26 1.84
C GLY A 165 11.29 23.46 0.84
N ASP A 166 12.33 22.80 1.32
CA ASP A 166 13.16 21.95 0.47
C ASP A 166 12.40 20.66 0.08
N PHE A 167 12.38 20.38 -1.22
CA PHE A 167 11.88 19.11 -1.76
C PHE A 167 13.04 18.11 -1.84
N LYS A 168 12.96 17.06 -1.06
CA LYS A 168 14.03 16.06 -0.92
C LYS A 168 13.67 14.74 -1.60
N ARG A 169 14.68 13.94 -1.87
CA ARG A 169 14.49 12.60 -2.48
C ARG A 169 13.53 11.71 -1.67
N LYS A 170 13.59 11.77 -0.34
CA LYS A 170 12.65 11.01 0.53
C LYS A 170 11.20 11.43 0.37
N ASP A 171 10.93 12.67 -0.02
CA ASP A 171 9.56 13.17 -0.21
C ASP A 171 8.93 12.51 -1.45
N VAL A 172 9.73 12.22 -2.48
CA VAL A 172 9.28 11.42 -3.64
C VAL A 172 8.87 10.02 -3.19
N ALA A 173 9.70 9.36 -2.38
CA ALA A 173 9.39 8.03 -1.87
C ALA A 173 8.16 8.01 -0.91
N PHE A 174 7.87 9.12 -0.26
CA PHE A 174 6.67 9.27 0.56
C PHE A 174 5.39 9.38 -0.29
N ILE A 175 5.47 10.07 -1.44
CA ILE A 175 4.37 10.19 -2.39
C ILE A 175 4.15 8.87 -3.13
N TYR A 176 5.23 8.29 -3.68
CA TYR A 176 5.18 7.08 -4.49
C TYR A 176 6.44 6.23 -4.30
N LYS A 177 6.33 5.19 -3.50
CA LYS A 177 7.48 4.36 -3.06
C LYS A 177 7.74 3.11 -3.90
N TYR A 178 6.84 2.77 -4.81
CA TYR A 178 6.93 1.53 -5.58
C TYR A 178 7.63 1.72 -6.92
N THR A 179 8.44 0.73 -7.31
CA THR A 179 9.15 0.71 -8.60
C THR A 179 8.26 0.13 -9.70
N ASN A 180 7.11 0.76 -9.95
CA ASN A 180 6.21 0.34 -11.02
C ASN A 180 6.63 0.93 -12.37
N THR A 181 6.25 0.26 -13.45
CA THR A 181 6.47 0.75 -14.80
C THR A 181 5.31 1.64 -15.22
N LEU A 182 5.62 2.80 -15.78
CA LEU A 182 4.62 3.65 -16.44
C LEU A 182 4.28 3.04 -17.81
N VAL A 183 2.99 2.81 -18.04
CA VAL A 183 2.49 2.21 -19.28
C VAL A 183 1.44 3.14 -19.90
N GLY A 184 1.63 3.48 -21.18
CA GLY A 184 0.61 4.13 -22.01
C GLY A 184 -0.19 3.09 -22.79
N VAL A 185 -1.51 3.23 -22.80
CA VAL A 185 -2.41 2.34 -23.52
C VAL A 185 -3.40 3.14 -24.39
N ASN A 186 -3.75 2.60 -25.55
CA ASN A 186 -4.85 3.15 -26.32
C ASN A 186 -6.17 2.63 -25.77
N ILE A 187 -7.05 3.54 -25.39
CA ILE A 187 -8.35 3.22 -24.80
C ILE A 187 -9.46 3.97 -25.51
N THR A 188 -10.62 3.33 -25.70
CA THR A 188 -11.81 4.03 -26.19
C THR A 188 -12.49 4.81 -25.07
N GLY A 189 -13.26 5.86 -25.43
CA GLY A 189 -14.04 6.61 -24.41
C GLY A 189 -14.99 5.73 -23.62
N GLU A 190 -15.60 4.72 -24.27
CA GLU A 190 -16.47 3.74 -23.57
C GLU A 190 -15.70 2.94 -22.50
N ASN A 191 -14.51 2.47 -22.83
CA ASN A 191 -13.70 1.70 -21.88
C ASN A 191 -13.09 2.60 -20.79
N LEU A 192 -12.75 3.84 -21.12
CA LEU A 192 -12.33 4.83 -20.13
C LEU A 192 -13.46 5.09 -19.13
N LEU A 193 -14.70 5.30 -19.61
CA LEU A 193 -15.86 5.46 -18.75
C LEU A 193 -16.07 4.23 -17.83
N LYS A 194 -15.95 3.02 -18.35
CA LYS A 194 -16.04 1.78 -17.54
C LYS A 194 -14.95 1.73 -16.47
N TYR A 195 -13.74 2.18 -16.79
CA TYR A 195 -12.65 2.23 -15.84
C TYR A 195 -12.92 3.28 -14.74
N MET A 196 -13.40 4.46 -15.11
CA MET A 196 -13.79 5.51 -14.15
C MET A 196 -14.92 5.04 -13.23
N GLU A 197 -15.92 4.35 -13.76
CA GLU A 197 -17.01 3.74 -12.97
C GLU A 197 -16.48 2.68 -12.01
N TRP A 198 -15.56 1.81 -12.47
CA TRP A 198 -14.92 0.81 -11.62
C TRP A 198 -14.12 1.45 -10.48
N SER A 199 -13.37 2.52 -10.75
CA SER A 199 -12.66 3.26 -9.72
C SER A 199 -13.62 3.88 -8.70
N ALA A 200 -14.75 4.43 -9.16
CA ALA A 200 -15.78 5.01 -8.31
C ALA A 200 -16.51 3.99 -7.42
N ASP A 201 -16.35 2.68 -7.65
CA ASP A 201 -16.85 1.61 -6.77
C ASP A 201 -16.21 1.62 -5.38
N TYR A 202 -15.12 2.37 -5.21
CA TYR A 202 -14.51 2.64 -3.91
C TYR A 202 -15.49 3.23 -2.88
N TYR A 203 -16.46 4.03 -3.33
CA TYR A 203 -17.47 4.58 -2.44
C TYR A 203 -18.66 3.63 -2.28
N ASN A 204 -19.23 3.58 -1.07
CA ASN A 204 -20.58 3.07 -0.91
C ASN A 204 -21.61 4.05 -1.50
N GLN A 205 -22.78 3.55 -1.87
CA GLN A 205 -23.86 4.42 -2.31
C GLN A 205 -24.37 5.24 -1.12
N LEU A 206 -24.45 6.57 -1.29
CA LEU A 206 -25.04 7.45 -0.29
C LEU A 206 -26.56 7.38 -0.37
N MET A 207 -27.18 6.89 0.68
CA MET A 207 -28.64 6.74 0.75
C MET A 207 -29.27 7.86 1.57
N PRO A 208 -30.55 8.18 1.31
CA PRO A 208 -31.28 9.13 2.16
C PRO A 208 -31.25 8.69 3.64
N GLY A 209 -30.77 9.57 4.51
CA GLY A 209 -30.62 9.33 5.94
C GLY A 209 -29.20 8.98 6.38
N ASP A 210 -28.26 8.74 5.47
CA ASP A 210 -26.85 8.59 5.80
C ASP A 210 -26.28 9.92 6.32
N LEU A 211 -25.53 9.85 7.41
CA LEU A 211 -24.94 11.04 8.04
C LEU A 211 -23.64 11.47 7.36
N THR A 212 -22.99 10.55 6.68
CA THR A 212 -21.69 10.78 6.01
C THR A 212 -21.50 9.78 4.88
N ILE A 213 -20.53 10.04 4.02
CA ILE A 213 -20.08 9.09 3.03
C ILE A 213 -19.28 7.97 3.70
N SER A 214 -19.23 6.81 3.04
CA SER A 214 -18.44 5.66 3.47
C SER A 214 -17.81 4.95 2.27
N PHE A 215 -16.86 4.07 2.55
CA PHE A 215 -16.05 3.38 1.56
C PHE A 215 -16.32 1.88 1.58
N ASP A 216 -16.21 1.24 0.42
CA ASP A 216 -16.34 -0.21 0.31
C ASP A 216 -15.08 -0.89 0.89
N GLU A 217 -15.25 -1.67 1.95
CA GLU A 217 -14.14 -2.35 2.64
C GLU A 217 -13.43 -3.40 1.76
N ASN A 218 -14.07 -3.84 0.68
CA ASN A 218 -13.49 -4.79 -0.27
C ASN A 218 -12.65 -4.10 -1.37
N VAL A 219 -12.74 -2.77 -1.50
CA VAL A 219 -11.96 -1.99 -2.46
C VAL A 219 -10.84 -1.27 -1.71
N ARG A 220 -9.61 -1.65 -2.02
CA ARG A 220 -8.43 -1.00 -1.40
C ARG A 220 -8.30 0.43 -1.91
N GLY A 221 -7.91 1.36 -1.03
CA GLY A 221 -7.75 2.78 -1.38
C GLY A 221 -6.74 3.03 -2.51
N TYR A 222 -5.74 2.16 -2.65
CA TYR A 222 -4.79 2.22 -3.77
C TYR A 222 -5.37 1.76 -5.12
N ASN A 223 -6.63 1.32 -5.16
CA ASN A 223 -7.40 1.04 -6.37
C ASN A 223 -8.40 2.17 -6.68
N TYR A 224 -8.41 3.24 -5.88
CA TYR A 224 -9.21 4.42 -6.15
C TYR A 224 -8.38 5.42 -6.97
N ASP A 225 -8.47 5.29 -8.29
CA ASP A 225 -7.79 6.17 -9.22
C ASP A 225 -8.58 7.46 -9.45
N MET A 226 -7.86 8.58 -9.45
CA MET A 226 -8.34 9.88 -9.88
C MET A 226 -7.76 10.19 -11.26
N PHE A 227 -8.55 10.79 -12.12
CA PHE A 227 -8.23 10.98 -13.54
C PHE A 227 -7.89 12.43 -13.84
N TYR A 228 -6.89 12.65 -14.69
CA TYR A 228 -6.45 13.95 -15.14
C TYR A 228 -6.44 14.00 -16.67
N GLY A 229 -6.88 15.14 -17.25
CA GLY A 229 -7.06 15.30 -18.69
C GLY A 229 -8.49 15.05 -19.17
N VAL A 230 -9.41 14.76 -18.24
CA VAL A 230 -10.87 14.68 -18.46
C VAL A 230 -11.59 15.41 -17.34
N ASP A 231 -12.70 16.05 -17.66
CA ASP A 231 -13.61 16.65 -16.68
C ASP A 231 -14.68 15.64 -16.30
N TYR A 232 -14.85 15.38 -15.01
CA TYR A 232 -15.87 14.45 -14.54
C TYR A 232 -16.32 14.78 -13.11
N LYS A 233 -17.45 14.22 -12.72
CA LYS A 233 -17.94 14.22 -11.34
C LYS A 233 -18.38 12.81 -10.96
N ILE A 234 -18.26 12.48 -9.70
CA ILE A 234 -18.75 11.21 -9.14
C ILE A 234 -20.02 11.50 -8.33
N ASP A 235 -21.16 11.06 -8.82
CA ASP A 235 -22.44 11.12 -8.07
C ASP A 235 -22.62 9.82 -7.29
N ILE A 236 -22.19 9.84 -6.03
CA ILE A 236 -22.29 8.67 -5.14
C ILE A 236 -23.72 8.35 -4.68
N THR A 237 -24.70 9.17 -5.00
CA THR A 237 -26.12 8.82 -4.78
C THR A 237 -26.64 7.80 -5.80
N LYS A 238 -25.90 7.62 -6.90
CA LYS A 238 -26.22 6.63 -7.95
C LYS A 238 -25.67 5.27 -7.62
N PRO A 239 -26.29 4.19 -8.14
CA PRO A 239 -25.75 2.85 -8.02
C PRO A 239 -24.39 2.71 -8.75
N LYS A 240 -23.62 1.72 -8.36
CA LYS A 240 -22.36 1.35 -9.03
C LYS A 240 -22.55 1.20 -10.54
N GLY A 241 -21.60 1.67 -11.33
CA GLY A 241 -21.64 1.67 -12.79
C GLY A 241 -22.52 2.77 -13.43
N LYS A 242 -23.00 3.76 -12.65
CA LYS A 242 -23.79 4.90 -13.13
C LYS A 242 -23.46 6.20 -12.40
N ARG A 243 -22.25 6.34 -11.91
CA ARG A 243 -21.80 7.42 -11.02
C ARG A 243 -21.08 8.54 -11.75
N ILE A 244 -20.47 8.23 -12.88
CA ILE A 244 -19.66 9.20 -13.62
C ILE A 244 -20.57 10.08 -14.48
N ILE A 245 -20.38 11.42 -14.33
CA ILE A 245 -21.13 12.46 -15.04
C ILE A 245 -20.14 13.37 -15.76
#